data_8e0789b3c2e60c5b236aad51dc8f6c84
#
_entry.id   8e0789b3c2e60c5b236aad51dc8f6c84
#
_cell.length_a   1.000
_cell.length_b   1.000
_cell.length_c   1.000
_cell.angle_alpha   90.00
_cell.angle_beta   90.00
_cell.angle_gamma   90.00
#
_symmetry.space_group_name_H-M   'P 1'
#
loop_
_entity.id
_entity.type
_entity.pdbx_description
1 polymer ?
#
loop_
_entity_poly.entity_id
_entity_poly.type
_entity_poly.pdbx_seq_one_letter_code
_entity_poly.pdbx_strand_id
1 'polypeptide(L)' 'MRSDARNRGLRLPRSARRAQLLEAAQEVFVQCGYHAAAMDDIADRAGVSKPVLYQHFPGKLELYLALFASTLVSSRS' A
#
# COMPACT_ATOMS: atom_id res chain seq x y z
N MET A 1 1.63 24.05 1.56
CA MET A 1 1.53 23.67 1.86
C MET A 1 1.35 23.17 2.17
N ARG A 2 1.48 23.05 2.53
CA ARG A 2 1.30 22.51 2.89
C ARG A 2 0.86 21.91 3.49
N SER A 3 0.48 22.30 3.55
CA SER A 3 -0.23 21.60 4.37
C SER A 3 0.26 20.30 4.66
N ASP A 4 0.70 19.66 3.93
CA ASP A 4 1.20 18.45 4.13
C ASP A 4 2.25 18.49 5.09
N ALA A 5 2.86 19.56 5.20
CA ALA A 5 3.84 19.64 6.17
C ALA A 5 3.31 19.41 7.50
N ARG A 6 2.16 19.84 7.78
CA ARG A 6 1.67 19.70 9.02
C ARG A 6 1.35 18.35 9.27
N ASN A 7 1.19 17.55 8.32
CA ASN A 7 0.91 16.22 8.56
C ASN A 7 2.05 15.47 9.03
N ARG A 8 3.23 16.00 8.95
CA ARG A 8 4.32 15.27 9.19
C ARG A 8 4.36 14.73 10.50
N GLY A 9 4.04 15.22 11.43
CA GLY A 9 4.11 14.64 12.71
C GLY A 9 2.92 13.83 13.06
N LEU A 10 1.94 13.75 12.20
CA LEU A 10 0.73 13.10 12.50
C LEU A 10 0.61 11.77 11.88
N ARG A 11 -0.12 10.88 12.50
CA ARG A 11 -0.35 9.60 11.92
C ARG A 11 -1.34 9.73 10.81
N LEU A 12 -1.16 8.95 9.78
CA LEU A 12 -2.09 8.94 8.68
C LEU A 12 -3.36 8.23 9.11
N PRO A 13 -4.50 8.67 8.62
CA PRO A 13 -5.73 7.93 8.84
C PRO A 13 -5.63 6.56 8.20
N ARG A 14 -6.47 5.66 8.66
CA ARG A 14 -6.44 4.31 8.15
C ARG A 14 -6.59 4.24 6.66
N SER A 15 -7.49 5.03 6.09
CA SER A 15 -7.70 4.98 4.65
C SER A 15 -6.47 5.47 3.89
N ALA A 16 -5.79 6.49 4.39
CA ALA A 16 -4.59 6.97 3.74
C ALA A 16 -3.47 5.96 3.86
N ARG A 17 -3.36 5.29 4.99
CA ARG A 17 -2.35 4.28 5.17
C ARG A 17 -2.61 3.10 4.24
N ARG A 18 -3.87 2.70 4.11
CA ARG A 18 -4.21 1.62 3.23
C ARG A 18 -3.85 1.96 1.78
N ALA A 19 -4.14 3.19 1.35
CA ALA A 19 -3.80 3.61 0.00
C ALA A 19 -2.29 3.60 -0.22
N GLN A 20 -1.54 4.02 0.78
CA GLN A 20 -0.10 4.02 0.69
C GLN A 20 0.43 2.60 0.49
N LEU A 21 -0.12 1.65 1.24
CA LEU A 21 0.30 0.27 1.11
C LEU A 21 -0.06 -0.29 -0.25
N LEU A 22 -1.21 0.07 -0.77
CA LEU A 22 -1.62 -0.41 -2.08
C LEU A 22 -0.74 0.16 -3.18
N GLU A 23 -0.34 1.41 -3.07
CA GLU A 23 0.55 1.99 -4.05
C GLU A 23 1.89 1.28 -4.04
N ALA A 24 2.42 1.02 -2.86
CA ALA A 24 3.69 0.32 -2.76
C ALA A 24 3.59 -1.07 -3.34
N ALA A 25 2.50 -1.77 -3.05
CA ALA A 25 2.30 -3.10 -3.57
C ALA A 25 2.21 -3.09 -5.10
N GLN A 26 1.51 -2.11 -5.63
CA GLN A 26 1.38 -2.03 -7.07
C GLN A 26 2.74 -1.87 -7.73
N GLU A 27 3.59 -1.03 -7.17
CA GLU A 27 4.91 -0.82 -7.73
C GLU A 27 5.73 -2.09 -7.69
N VAL A 28 5.68 -2.81 -6.60
CA VAL A 28 6.43 -4.05 -6.48
C VAL A 28 5.90 -5.09 -7.46
N PHE A 29 4.58 -5.20 -7.56
CA PHE A 29 4.00 -6.17 -8.48
C PHE A 29 4.34 -5.85 -9.93
N VAL A 30 4.37 -4.58 -10.29
CA VAL A 30 4.70 -4.19 -11.65
C VAL A 30 6.17 -4.48 -11.96
N GLN A 31 7.04 -4.21 -11.00
CA GLN A 31 8.45 -4.40 -11.23
C GLN A 31 8.88 -5.84 -11.19
N CYS A 32 8.36 -6.60 -10.26
CA CYS A 32 8.82 -7.96 -10.03
C CYS A 32 7.83 -9.02 -10.49
N GLY A 33 6.59 -8.67 -10.64
CA GLY A 33 5.55 -9.65 -10.91
C GLY A 33 4.98 -10.18 -9.60
N TYR A 34 3.78 -10.72 -9.69
CA TYR A 34 3.09 -11.17 -8.48
C TYR A 34 3.90 -12.21 -7.72
N HIS A 35 4.42 -13.20 -8.46
CA HIS A 35 5.10 -14.30 -7.78
C HIS A 35 6.42 -13.88 -7.14
N ALA A 36 7.13 -12.97 -7.77
CA ALA A 36 8.40 -12.53 -7.23
C ALA A 36 8.24 -11.45 -6.16
N ALA A 37 7.10 -10.83 -6.11
CA ALA A 37 6.87 -9.79 -5.12
C ALA A 37 6.80 -10.41 -3.74
N ALA A 38 7.48 -9.79 -2.78
CA ALA A 38 7.48 -10.28 -1.42
C ALA A 38 6.84 -9.26 -0.51
N MET A 39 6.19 -9.74 0.54
CA MET A 39 5.60 -8.82 1.51
C MET A 39 6.66 -7.94 2.14
N ASP A 40 7.86 -8.48 2.33
CA ASP A 40 8.97 -7.69 2.86
C ASP A 40 9.27 -6.50 1.97
N ASP A 41 9.30 -6.72 0.67
CA ASP A 41 9.59 -5.67 -0.27
C ASP A 41 8.50 -4.63 -0.26
N ILE A 42 7.28 -5.07 -0.15
CA ILE A 42 6.15 -4.15 -0.13
C ILE A 42 6.20 -3.28 1.12
N ALA A 43 6.47 -3.87 2.27
CA ALA A 43 6.56 -3.11 3.50
C ALA A 43 7.68 -2.09 3.42
N ASP A 44 8.81 -2.51 2.87
CA ASP A 44 9.95 -1.64 2.73
C ASP A 44 9.61 -0.48 1.81
N ARG A 45 8.98 -0.77 0.70
CA ARG A 45 8.63 0.26 -0.25
C ARG A 45 7.63 1.24 0.33
N ALA A 46 6.72 0.76 1.15
CA ALA A 46 5.72 1.60 1.79
C ALA A 46 6.28 2.37 2.98
N GLY A 47 7.44 1.97 3.45
CA GLY A 47 8.03 2.64 4.61
C GLY A 47 7.38 2.23 5.91
N VAL A 48 6.84 1.02 5.99
CA VAL A 48 6.20 0.54 7.20
C VAL A 48 6.83 -0.76 7.62
N SER A 49 6.61 -1.16 8.86
CA SER A 49 7.12 -2.44 9.32
C SER A 49 6.21 -3.56 8.83
N LYS A 50 6.75 -4.76 8.81
CA LYS A 50 5.97 -5.91 8.40
C LYS A 50 4.71 -6.10 9.24
N PRO A 51 4.78 -6.01 10.56
CA PRO A 51 3.56 -6.15 11.33
C PRO A 51 2.47 -5.18 10.94
N VAL A 52 2.84 -3.96 10.62
CA VAL A 52 1.85 -2.97 10.19
C VAL A 52 1.23 -3.39 8.87
N LEU A 53 2.04 -3.85 7.94
CA LEU A 53 1.51 -4.31 6.67
C LEU A 53 0.55 -5.48 6.87
N TYR A 54 0.94 -6.43 7.70
CA TYR A 54 0.10 -7.60 7.90
C TYR A 54 -1.18 -7.28 8.66
N GLN A 55 -1.20 -6.20 9.41
CA GLN A 55 -2.43 -5.77 10.05
C GLN A 55 -3.47 -5.34 9.04
N HIS A 56 -3.02 -4.75 7.94
CA HIS A 56 -3.93 -4.30 6.90
C HIS A 56 -4.22 -5.41 5.88
N PHE A 57 -3.21 -6.17 5.55
CA PHE A 57 -3.34 -7.18 4.50
C PHE A 57 -2.60 -8.43 4.95
N PRO A 58 -3.32 -9.46 5.33
CA PRO A 58 -2.68 -10.64 5.89
C PRO A 58 -1.81 -11.42 4.91
N GLY A 59 -1.95 -11.14 3.63
CA GLY A 59 -1.14 -11.86 2.67
C GLY A 59 -1.06 -11.13 1.36
N LYS A 60 -0.22 -11.65 0.47
CA LYS A 60 0.00 -11.03 -0.81
C LYS A 60 -1.26 -11.06 -1.66
N LEU A 61 -2.02 -12.12 -1.55
CA LEU A 61 -3.24 -12.22 -2.32
C LEU A 61 -4.24 -11.13 -1.93
N GLU A 62 -4.36 -10.87 -0.65
CA GLU A 62 -5.26 -9.82 -0.20
C GLU A 62 -4.85 -8.47 -0.75
N LEU A 63 -3.55 -8.22 -0.81
CA LEU A 63 -3.06 -6.99 -1.40
C LEU A 63 -3.42 -6.93 -2.87
N TYR A 64 -3.23 -8.03 -3.57
CA TYR A 64 -3.51 -8.08 -5.00
C TYR A 64 -4.99 -7.84 -5.27
N LEU A 65 -5.84 -8.47 -4.52
CA LEU A 65 -7.28 -8.31 -4.70
C LEU A 65 -7.72 -6.89 -4.37
N ALA A 66 -7.15 -6.30 -3.34
CA ALA A 66 -7.48 -4.95 -2.97
C ALA A 66 -7.02 -3.96 -4.05
N LEU A 67 -5.89 -4.23 -4.66
CA LEU A 67 -5.41 -3.40 -5.75
C LEU A 67 -6.36 -3.45 -6.91
N PHE A 68 -6.85 -4.62 -7.22
CA PHE A 68 -7.78 -4.80 -8.31
C PHE A 68 -9.03 -3.98 -8.06
N ALA A 69 -9.57 -4.06 -6.86
CA ALA A 69 -10.77 -3.32 -6.52
C ALA A 69 -10.51 -1.82 -6.53
N SER A 70 -9.36 -1.43 -6.03
CA SER A 70 -9.00 -0.03 -5.98
C SER A 70 -8.85 0.55 -7.39
N THR A 71 -8.28 -0.22 -8.28
CA THR A 71 -8.12 0.22 -9.66
C THR A 71 -9.47 0.42 -10.31
N LEU A 72 -10.41 -0.47 -10.07
CA LEU A 72 -11.72 -0.33 -10.62
C LEU A 72 -12.40 0.93 -10.11
N VAL A 73 -12.26 1.19 -8.84
CA VAL A 73 -12.84 2.38 -8.25
C VAL A 73 -12.19 3.62 -8.84
N SER A 74 -10.87 3.60 -8.95
CA SER A 74 -10.18 4.75 -9.50
C SER A 74 -10.57 5.03 -10.92
N SER A 75 -10.73 3.99 -11.68
CA SER A 75 -10.96 4.24 -13.09
C SER A 75 -12.28 4.91 -13.31
N ARG A 76 -13.22 4.77 -12.36
CA ARG A 76 -14.44 5.40 -12.60
C ARG A 76 -14.41 6.85 -12.20
N SER A 77 -13.46 7.30 -11.50
CA SER A 77 -13.41 8.68 -11.22
C SER A 77 -12.81 9.42 -12.38
#